data_970a067e180438cffd6fe0b0b1273de8
#
_entry.id   970a067e180438cffd6fe0b0b1273de8
#
_cell.length_a   1.000
_cell.length_b   1.000
_cell.length_c   1.000
_cell.angle_alpha   90.00
_cell.angle_beta   90.00
_cell.angle_gamma   90.00
#
_symmetry.space_group_name_H-M   'P 1'
#
loop_
_entity.id
_entity.type
_entity.pdbx_description
1 polymer ?
#
loop_
_entity_poly.entity_id
_entity_poly.type
_entity_poly.pdbx_seq_one_letter_code
_entity_poly.pdbx_strand_id
1 'polypeptide(L)'
;TFCSFKAADFEKFIENKPEVAVKYTKWIGFWFKRLENRYSNIMFKDVKTRLLNFLRDIAKDHQTDPDGYVSLPNYLTHQDIASLICSTRQTVTSLLNTLKSEGIITYSRKEIKVKISVL
;
A
#
# COMPACT_ATOMS: atom_id res chain seq x y z
N THR A 1 9.86 34.87 8.13
CA THR A 1 9.89 35.81 6.98
C THR A 1 9.23 35.13 5.78
N PHE A 2 8.12 35.69 5.34
CA PHE A 2 7.44 35.21 4.14
C PHE A 2 7.78 36.11 2.96
N CYS A 3 8.16 35.46 1.83
CA CYS A 3 8.29 36.13 0.57
C CYS A 3 7.05 35.80 -0.27
N SER A 4 6.21 36.78 -0.58
CA SER A 4 5.03 36.57 -1.41
C SER A 4 5.09 37.43 -2.67
N PHE A 5 4.61 36.91 -3.79
CA PHE A 5 4.50 37.62 -5.06
C PHE A 5 3.21 37.17 -5.78
N LYS A 6 2.74 38.01 -6.68
CA LYS A 6 1.53 37.71 -7.46
C LYS A 6 1.82 36.60 -8.47
N ALA A 7 0.85 35.72 -8.70
CA ALA A 7 0.96 34.62 -9.68
C ALA A 7 1.31 35.15 -11.09
N ALA A 8 0.71 36.26 -11.51
CA ALA A 8 1.00 36.91 -12.79
C ALA A 8 2.47 37.37 -12.94
N ASP A 9 3.10 37.86 -11.86
CA ASP A 9 4.50 38.24 -11.88
C ASP A 9 5.43 37.03 -11.99
N PHE A 10 5.06 35.92 -11.36
CA PHE A 10 5.78 34.66 -11.46
C PHE A 10 5.68 34.04 -12.85
N GLU A 11 4.50 34.07 -13.46
CA GLU A 11 4.30 33.63 -14.85
C GLU A 11 5.18 34.41 -15.83
N LYS A 12 5.18 35.70 -15.75
CA LYS A 12 6.04 36.55 -16.57
C LYS A 12 7.53 36.28 -16.35
N PHE A 13 7.92 36.02 -15.10
CA PHE A 13 9.31 35.69 -14.78
C PHE A 13 9.74 34.38 -15.40
N ILE A 14 8.88 33.35 -15.38
CA ILE A 14 9.14 32.04 -15.99
C ILE A 14 9.19 32.16 -17.52
N GLU A 15 8.26 32.89 -18.14
CA GLU A 15 8.23 33.09 -19.59
C GLU A 15 9.54 33.73 -20.13
N ASN A 16 10.10 34.66 -19.36
CA ASN A 16 11.34 35.33 -19.72
C ASN A 16 12.62 34.53 -19.40
N LYS A 17 12.53 33.49 -18.58
CA LYS A 17 13.66 32.65 -18.15
C LYS A 17 13.32 31.15 -18.17
N PRO A 18 13.39 30.54 -19.38
CA PRO A 18 13.03 29.10 -19.52
C PRO A 18 13.87 28.18 -18.64
N GLU A 19 15.11 28.52 -18.34
CA GLU A 19 15.99 27.75 -17.45
C GLU A 19 15.42 27.63 -16.03
N VAL A 20 14.81 28.71 -15.53
CA VAL A 20 14.15 28.74 -14.22
C VAL A 20 12.89 27.89 -14.24
N ALA A 21 12.13 27.91 -15.33
CA ALA A 21 10.96 27.06 -15.52
C ALA A 21 11.31 25.58 -15.43
N VAL A 22 12.39 25.16 -16.07
CA VAL A 22 12.88 23.74 -16.02
C VAL A 22 13.29 23.36 -14.60
N LYS A 23 14.04 24.22 -13.90
CA LYS A 23 14.45 23.97 -12.51
C LYS A 23 13.25 23.89 -11.57
N TYR A 24 12.28 24.76 -11.74
CA TYR A 24 11.06 24.78 -10.95
C TYR A 24 10.20 23.52 -11.18
N THR A 25 10.07 23.09 -12.43
CA THR A 25 9.36 21.84 -12.77
C THR A 25 10.02 20.63 -12.15
N LYS A 26 11.35 20.53 -12.18
CA LYS A 26 12.10 19.46 -11.51
C LYS A 26 11.90 19.48 -9.99
N TRP A 27 11.90 20.66 -9.40
CA TRP A 27 11.66 20.84 -7.97
C TRP A 27 10.24 20.42 -7.56
N ILE A 28 9.22 20.82 -8.32
CA ILE A 28 7.82 20.37 -8.12
C ILE A 28 7.72 18.86 -8.28
N GLY A 29 8.33 18.29 -9.33
CA GLY A 29 8.33 16.83 -9.56
C GLY A 29 8.94 16.06 -8.39
N PHE A 30 10.02 16.58 -7.81
CA PHE A 30 10.65 16.00 -6.61
C PHE A 30 9.69 16.00 -5.41
N TRP A 31 9.04 17.12 -5.13
CA TRP A 31 8.09 17.24 -4.03
C TRP A 31 6.83 16.39 -4.25
N PHE A 32 6.33 16.35 -5.48
CA PHE A 32 5.19 15.52 -5.84
C PHE A 32 5.48 14.04 -5.61
N LYS A 33 6.64 13.56 -6.06
CA LYS A 33 7.06 12.18 -5.83
C LYS A 33 7.23 11.84 -4.35
N ARG A 34 7.74 12.78 -3.57
CA ARG A 34 7.86 12.62 -2.13
C ARG A 34 6.50 12.56 -1.43
N LEU A 35 5.55 13.37 -1.87
CA LEU A 35 4.18 13.35 -1.38
C LEU A 35 3.49 12.03 -1.74
N GLU A 36 3.62 11.59 -2.99
CA GLU A 36 3.09 10.32 -3.47
C GLU A 36 3.60 9.14 -2.64
N ASN A 37 4.92 9.07 -2.42
CA ASN A 37 5.53 8.03 -1.59
C ASN A 37 5.01 8.06 -0.14
N ARG A 38 4.83 9.23 0.44
CA ARG A 38 4.31 9.40 1.79
C ARG A 38 2.85 8.95 1.89
N TYR A 39 2.04 9.34 0.92
CA TYR A 39 0.63 8.96 0.84
C TYR A 39 0.46 7.45 0.64
N SER A 40 1.23 6.87 -0.28
CA SER A 40 1.27 5.44 -0.54
C SER A 40 1.64 4.64 0.72
N ASN A 41 2.66 5.07 1.47
CA ASN A 41 3.06 4.42 2.72
C ASN A 41 1.95 4.42 3.79
N ILE A 42 1.20 5.52 3.92
CA ILE A 42 0.10 5.62 4.87
C ILE A 42 -1.05 4.70 4.45
N MET A 43 -1.41 4.72 3.18
CA MET A 43 -2.47 3.87 2.62
C MET A 43 -2.14 2.39 2.74
N PHE A 44 -0.89 2.00 2.42
CA PHE A 44 -0.44 0.59 2.51
C PHE A 44 -0.45 0.06 3.94
N LYS A 45 -0.03 0.85 4.92
CA LYS A 45 -0.06 0.43 6.33
C LYS A 45 -1.47 0.15 6.81
N ASP A 46 -2.42 1.01 6.47
CA ASP A 46 -3.81 0.83 6.87
C ASP A 46 -4.44 -0.41 6.22
N VAL A 47 -4.24 -0.59 4.93
CA VAL A 47 -4.74 -1.77 4.18
C VAL A 47 -4.04 -3.05 4.64
N LYS A 48 -2.74 -3.02 4.93
CA LYS A 48 -2.01 -4.18 5.49
C LYS A 48 -2.61 -4.61 6.82
N THR A 49 -2.90 -3.66 7.69
CA THR A 49 -3.53 -3.93 8.99
C THR A 49 -4.92 -4.53 8.84
N ARG A 50 -5.74 -4.00 7.94
CA ARG A 50 -7.07 -4.55 7.64
C ARG A 50 -7.00 -5.97 7.09
N LEU A 51 -6.05 -6.24 6.19
CA LEU A 51 -5.82 -7.58 5.65
C LEU A 51 -5.39 -8.57 6.74
N LEU A 52 -4.47 -8.19 7.62
CA LEU A 52 -4.03 -9.04 8.73
C LEU A 52 -5.16 -9.31 9.73
N ASN A 53 -5.97 -8.31 10.07
CA ASN A 53 -7.14 -8.49 10.92
C ASN A 53 -8.17 -9.42 10.29
N PHE A 54 -8.43 -9.28 9.00
CA PHE A 54 -9.30 -10.17 8.24
C PHE A 54 -8.81 -11.63 8.29
N LEU A 55 -7.53 -11.86 8.04
CA LEU A 55 -6.93 -13.20 8.12
C LEU A 55 -6.97 -13.75 9.55
N ARG A 56 -6.76 -12.90 10.55
CA ARG A 56 -6.87 -13.27 11.97
C ARG A 56 -8.28 -13.70 12.34
N ASP A 57 -9.28 -12.97 11.89
CA ASP A 57 -10.68 -13.27 12.21
C ASP A 57 -11.12 -14.59 11.62
N ILE A 58 -10.71 -14.90 10.39
CA ILE A 58 -10.98 -16.23 9.80
C ILE A 58 -10.18 -17.33 10.52
N ALA A 59 -8.95 -17.05 10.94
CA ALA A 59 -8.09 -18.01 11.61
C ALA A 59 -8.61 -18.46 12.99
N LYS A 60 -9.43 -17.65 13.67
CA LYS A 60 -9.98 -17.97 15.00
C LYS A 60 -10.78 -19.27 15.03
N ASP A 61 -11.44 -19.60 13.94
CA ASP A 61 -12.31 -20.77 13.84
C ASP A 61 -11.58 -22.04 13.35
N HIS A 62 -10.26 -21.93 13.13
CA HIS A 62 -9.46 -23.02 12.57
C HIS A 62 -8.36 -23.45 13.55
N GLN A 63 -8.00 -24.74 13.49
CA GLN A 63 -6.95 -25.31 14.33
C GLN A 63 -5.56 -24.91 13.85
N THR A 64 -4.67 -24.73 14.82
CA THR A 64 -3.26 -24.44 14.57
C THR A 64 -2.48 -25.72 14.34
N ASP A 65 -1.68 -25.76 13.29
CA ASP A 65 -0.74 -26.84 13.04
C ASP A 65 0.42 -26.81 14.08
N PRO A 66 1.13 -27.94 14.30
CA PRO A 66 2.29 -27.99 15.21
C PRO A 66 3.39 -26.98 14.89
N ASP A 67 3.50 -26.55 13.63
CA ASP A 67 4.45 -25.57 13.14
C ASP A 67 4.02 -24.10 13.38
N GLY A 68 2.87 -23.90 14.03
CA GLY A 68 2.34 -22.56 14.35
C GLY A 68 1.65 -21.86 13.18
N TYR A 69 1.22 -22.61 12.18
CA TYR A 69 0.42 -22.09 11.06
C TYR A 69 -1.04 -22.52 11.19
N VAL A 70 -1.93 -21.68 10.71
CA VAL A 70 -3.34 -22.01 10.49
C VAL A 70 -3.59 -22.16 9.00
N SER A 71 -4.18 -23.29 8.63
CA SER A 71 -4.59 -23.55 7.24
C SER A 71 -6.02 -23.04 7.04
N LEU A 72 -6.17 -22.04 6.16
CA LEU A 72 -7.44 -21.45 5.80
C LEU A 72 -7.82 -21.91 4.39
N PRO A 73 -9.07 -22.33 4.17
CA PRO A 73 -9.51 -22.68 2.82
C PRO A 73 -9.54 -21.43 1.94
N ASN A 74 -8.95 -21.52 0.75
CA ASN A 74 -8.84 -20.40 -0.19
C ASN A 74 -10.06 -20.36 -1.12
N TYR A 75 -11.21 -19.94 -0.60
CA TYR A 75 -12.45 -19.77 -1.39
C TYR A 75 -12.58 -18.40 -2.03
N LEU A 76 -11.82 -17.42 -1.50
CA LEU A 76 -11.96 -16.02 -1.88
C LEU A 76 -10.95 -15.66 -2.96
N THR A 77 -11.42 -14.97 -3.98
CA THR A 77 -10.52 -14.33 -4.94
C THR A 77 -9.89 -13.07 -4.33
N HIS A 78 -8.78 -12.60 -4.90
CA HIS A 78 -8.19 -11.32 -4.48
C HIS A 78 -9.17 -10.13 -4.61
N GLN A 79 -10.13 -10.23 -5.53
CA GLN A 79 -11.19 -9.23 -5.67
C GLN A 79 -12.19 -9.29 -4.52
N ASP A 80 -12.55 -10.49 -4.06
CA ASP A 80 -13.45 -10.67 -2.91
C ASP A 80 -12.80 -10.13 -1.63
N ILE A 81 -11.54 -10.47 -1.39
CA ILE A 81 -10.77 -9.95 -0.26
C ILE A 81 -10.70 -8.43 -0.33
N ALA A 82 -10.40 -7.86 -1.51
CA ALA A 82 -10.34 -6.42 -1.70
C ALA A 82 -11.66 -5.73 -1.35
N SER A 83 -12.78 -6.31 -1.76
CA SER A 83 -14.11 -5.80 -1.43
C SER A 83 -14.38 -5.84 0.08
N LEU A 84 -14.02 -6.93 0.74
CA LEU A 84 -14.22 -7.12 2.18
C LEU A 84 -13.39 -6.17 3.05
N ILE A 85 -12.15 -5.87 2.63
CA ILE A 85 -11.27 -4.94 3.36
C ILE A 85 -11.31 -3.50 2.83
N CYS A 86 -12.25 -3.18 1.94
CA CYS A 86 -12.38 -1.86 1.30
C CYS A 86 -11.07 -1.39 0.64
N SER A 87 -10.55 -2.20 -0.27
CA SER A 87 -9.32 -1.93 -1.02
C SER A 87 -9.47 -2.31 -2.50
N THR A 88 -8.40 -2.24 -3.26
CA THR A 88 -8.36 -2.67 -4.65
C THR A 88 -7.73 -4.07 -4.77
N ARG A 89 -8.14 -4.83 -5.80
CA ARG A 89 -7.56 -6.14 -6.13
C ARG A 89 -6.03 -6.06 -6.27
N GLN A 90 -5.54 -5.01 -6.93
CA GLN A 90 -4.10 -4.83 -7.15
C GLN A 90 -3.34 -4.63 -5.84
N THR A 91 -3.88 -3.83 -4.91
CA THR A 91 -3.30 -3.62 -3.59
C THR A 91 -3.27 -4.90 -2.77
N VAL A 92 -4.36 -5.68 -2.78
CA VAL A 92 -4.43 -6.99 -2.10
C VAL A 92 -3.39 -7.95 -2.68
N THR A 93 -3.29 -8.04 -4.00
CA THR A 93 -2.30 -8.90 -4.68
C THR A 93 -0.88 -8.53 -4.27
N SER A 94 -0.53 -7.24 -4.29
CA SER A 94 0.78 -6.75 -3.84
C SER A 94 1.06 -7.09 -2.38
N LEU A 95 0.09 -6.88 -1.48
CA LEU A 95 0.25 -7.16 -0.06
C LEU A 95 0.41 -8.65 0.22
N LEU A 96 -0.39 -9.51 -0.41
CA LEU A 96 -0.26 -10.97 -0.27
C LEU A 96 1.10 -11.46 -0.74
N ASN A 97 1.62 -10.93 -1.86
CA ASN A 97 2.96 -11.25 -2.33
C ASN A 97 4.04 -10.78 -1.35
N THR A 98 3.89 -9.60 -0.76
CA THR A 98 4.80 -9.10 0.28
C THR A 98 4.78 -9.99 1.52
N LEU A 99 3.60 -10.33 2.03
CA LEU A 99 3.44 -11.23 3.18
C LEU A 99 4.02 -12.62 2.91
N LYS A 100 3.89 -13.11 1.67
CA LYS A 100 4.50 -14.37 1.24
C LYS A 100 6.02 -14.28 1.22
N SER A 101 6.60 -13.20 0.70
CA SER A 101 8.06 -12.99 0.71
C SER A 101 8.63 -12.82 2.12
N GLU A 102 7.86 -12.25 3.05
CA GLU A 102 8.19 -12.14 4.47
C GLU A 102 8.03 -13.47 5.24
N GLY A 103 7.52 -14.52 4.60
CA GLY A 103 7.28 -15.83 5.22
C GLY A 103 6.11 -15.86 6.21
N ILE A 104 5.26 -14.84 6.21
CA ILE A 104 4.09 -14.72 7.09
C ILE A 104 2.94 -15.57 6.60
N ILE A 105 2.78 -15.66 5.29
CA ILE A 105 1.77 -16.50 4.66
C ILE A 105 2.40 -17.38 3.58
N THR A 106 1.77 -18.51 3.37
CA THR A 106 1.98 -19.34 2.17
C THR A 106 0.61 -19.60 1.56
N TYR A 107 0.46 -19.43 0.27
CA TYR A 107 -0.82 -19.76 -0.36
C TYR A 107 -0.68 -20.59 -1.63
N SER A 108 -1.64 -21.47 -1.81
CA SER A 108 -1.87 -22.29 -2.98
C SER A 108 -3.28 -22.03 -3.53
N ARG A 109 -3.65 -22.73 -4.59
CA ARG A 109 -5.03 -22.67 -5.11
C ARG A 109 -6.11 -23.12 -4.11
N LYS A 110 -5.74 -23.99 -3.16
CA LYS A 110 -6.70 -24.64 -2.24
C LYS A 110 -6.67 -24.06 -0.84
N GLU A 111 -5.54 -23.54 -0.38
CA GLU A 111 -5.35 -23.12 1.02
C GLU A 111 -4.42 -21.92 1.15
N ILE A 112 -4.66 -21.14 2.18
CA ILE A 112 -3.77 -20.09 2.67
C ILE A 112 -3.29 -20.51 4.05
N LYS A 113 -1.98 -20.68 4.24
CA LYS A 113 -1.40 -20.91 5.57
C LYS A 113 -0.89 -19.60 6.13
N VAL A 114 -1.30 -19.28 7.34
CA VAL A 114 -0.96 -18.04 8.02
C VAL A 114 -0.24 -18.35 9.31
N LYS A 115 0.89 -17.68 9.54
CA LYS A 115 1.68 -17.84 10.78
C LYS A 115 1.03 -17.06 11.92
N ILE A 116 0.61 -17.76 12.98
CA ILE A 116 -0.13 -17.14 14.10
C ILE A 116 0.72 -16.15 14.88
N SER A 117 2.02 -16.37 15.00
CA SER A 117 2.92 -15.47 15.77
C SER A 117 2.97 -14.03 15.25
N VAL A 118 2.41 -13.77 14.06
CA VAL A 118 2.40 -12.44 13.41
C VAL A 118 0.99 -11.84 13.40
N LEU A 119 -0.03 -12.63 13.65
CA LEU A 119 -1.41 -12.21 13.80
C LEU A 119 -1.70 -11.77 15.24
#